data_aa3a95a2d2f909201b680c743855f7be
#
_entry.id   aa3a95a2d2f909201b680c743855f7be
#
_cell.length_a   1.000
_cell.length_b   1.000
_cell.length_c   1.000
_cell.angle_alpha   90.00
_cell.angle_beta   90.00
_cell.angle_gamma   90.00
#
_symmetry.space_group_name_H-M   'P 1'
#
loop_
_entity.id
_entity.type
_entity.pdbx_description
1 polymer ?
#
loop_
_entity_poly.entity_id
_entity_poly.type
_entity_poly.pdbx_seq_one_letter_code
_entity_poly.pdbx_strand_id
1 'polypeptide(L)'
;QVLIKTSDMGKTWKEVSPDLTRNQKEKQGKGGGPFTNEIVGAENYGTLAYVIESPHEKRVLWTGSDDGLVHITRDNGTSWTTPADLKECLVNAIEVSPHDKATAYIATTRYKFNDHTPAIYKTTDYGKTWENISNGLPYGAFTRVVREDDQRKDLLFVGTEIGIYISWNSGKTWAPFQLNLPNTPITDLKIHRNNLIAATSGRSIWILDDLHFLRQVDKVDMDQIKFYEPAMVTLVNSRSEMDGNTDKFMGSHPSRGINPARGAVLYYQLPKDYKGDVNLEITNSNNKLVRKYTSVRDKTFISYDGGPPAPKYLPKKSGLNRFVWDLRHETMPGAPYAYIEAGFRGHEVIPGVYTLKLTLSDTSLTRQVTIQPNPHYNVDLSTYREYDVFMSEVEKNLSEMHLMVNTVQNKIQRVEDVLASLENNGSKLSVVEELKTLHKSLKAWDEDMIQRRSKAYDDVENFENKFTAEYLFLINHNDNSIPMINQPSKDQKKILDEQWKLLKNRGEDLLNN
;
A
#
# COMPACT_ATOMS: atom_id res chain seq x y z
N GLN A 1 39.27 21.31 -9.42
CA GLN A 1 39.13 19.87 -9.30
C GLN A 1 38.73 19.25 -10.63
N VAL A 2 39.14 17.98 -10.86
CA VAL A 2 38.90 17.21 -12.08
C VAL A 2 37.91 16.07 -11.79
N LEU A 3 37.21 15.64 -12.84
CA LEU A 3 36.40 14.41 -12.82
C LEU A 3 37.30 13.23 -13.23
N ILE A 4 37.29 12.17 -12.43
CA ILE A 4 37.96 10.92 -12.71
C ILE A 4 36.97 9.80 -12.97
N LYS A 5 37.30 8.86 -13.85
CA LYS A 5 36.45 7.74 -14.26
C LYS A 5 37.18 6.41 -14.18
N THR A 6 36.50 5.40 -13.72
CA THR A 6 36.91 4.00 -13.82
C THR A 6 35.99 3.23 -14.76
N SER A 7 36.52 2.22 -15.45
CA SER A 7 35.79 1.25 -16.27
C SER A 7 36.00 -0.20 -15.81
N ASP A 8 36.75 -0.40 -14.73
CA ASP A 8 37.17 -1.70 -14.21
C ASP A 8 36.93 -1.86 -12.70
N MET A 9 35.83 -1.26 -12.22
CA MET A 9 35.40 -1.29 -10.81
C MET A 9 36.44 -0.70 -9.83
N GLY A 10 37.10 0.39 -10.24
CA GLY A 10 38.02 1.12 -9.38
C GLY A 10 39.47 0.62 -9.38
N LYS A 11 39.84 -0.34 -10.22
CA LYS A 11 41.22 -0.81 -10.34
C LYS A 11 42.12 0.23 -11.00
N THR A 12 41.63 0.92 -12.02
CA THR A 12 42.30 2.04 -12.67
C THR A 12 41.37 3.24 -12.79
N TRP A 13 41.96 4.44 -12.78
CA TRP A 13 41.25 5.71 -12.86
C TRP A 13 41.89 6.58 -13.94
N LYS A 14 41.02 7.27 -14.68
CA LYS A 14 41.44 8.20 -15.74
C LYS A 14 40.80 9.56 -15.51
N GLU A 15 41.57 10.64 -15.60
CA GLU A 15 41.04 12.00 -15.67
C GLU A 15 40.26 12.17 -16.99
N VAL A 16 39.01 12.68 -16.86
CA VAL A 16 38.10 12.88 -17.98
C VAL A 16 37.57 14.31 -18.03
N SER A 17 38.23 15.24 -17.33
CA SER A 17 37.92 16.67 -17.40
C SER A 17 39.16 17.53 -17.13
N PRO A 18 39.21 18.77 -17.62
CA PRO A 18 40.05 19.83 -17.03
C PRO A 18 39.53 20.17 -15.61
N ASP A 19 40.16 21.17 -14.97
CA ASP A 19 39.59 21.74 -13.75
C ASP A 19 38.24 22.40 -14.07
N LEU A 20 37.17 21.88 -13.42
CA LEU A 20 35.77 22.32 -13.61
C LEU A 20 35.31 23.27 -12.52
N THR A 21 36.25 23.93 -11.83
CA THR A 21 35.97 24.93 -10.79
C THR A 21 36.60 26.27 -11.17
N ARG A 22 36.25 27.35 -10.44
CA ARG A 22 36.90 28.66 -10.62
C ARG A 22 38.36 28.66 -10.18
N ASN A 23 38.73 27.70 -9.33
CA ASN A 23 40.08 27.52 -8.80
C ASN A 23 40.69 28.81 -8.22
N GLN A 24 39.89 29.59 -7.49
CA GLN A 24 40.28 30.87 -6.88
C GLN A 24 41.21 30.60 -5.71
N LYS A 25 42.51 30.70 -5.94
CA LYS A 25 43.57 30.38 -4.96
C LYS A 25 43.49 31.21 -3.69
N GLU A 26 43.08 32.44 -3.78
CA GLU A 26 42.87 33.36 -2.65
C GLU A 26 41.78 32.86 -1.68
N LYS A 27 40.87 31.99 -2.14
CA LYS A 27 39.82 31.40 -1.32
C LYS A 27 40.13 29.97 -0.85
N GLN A 28 41.26 29.42 -1.25
CA GLN A 28 41.73 28.08 -0.93
C GLN A 28 42.80 28.09 0.17
N GLY A 29 42.69 28.98 1.16
CA GLY A 29 43.64 29.10 2.27
C GLY A 29 43.55 27.91 3.25
N LYS A 30 44.43 27.91 4.27
CA LYS A 30 44.37 26.92 5.35
C LYS A 30 43.02 26.96 6.02
N GLY A 31 42.33 25.84 6.06
CA GLY A 31 41.04 25.68 6.73
C GLY A 31 39.82 26.01 5.87
N GLY A 32 39.89 25.85 4.54
CA GLY A 32 38.70 25.96 3.69
C GLY A 32 38.06 27.34 3.62
N GLY A 33 38.81 28.39 4.03
CA GLY A 33 38.32 29.80 4.03
C GLY A 33 37.87 30.27 2.65
N PRO A 34 37.08 31.35 2.51
CA PRO A 34 36.66 32.27 3.56
C PRO A 34 35.44 31.81 4.36
N PHE A 35 34.89 30.65 4.08
CA PHE A 35 33.59 30.21 4.55
C PHE A 35 33.64 29.20 5.69
N THR A 36 34.76 28.54 5.94
CA THR A 36 34.94 27.65 7.08
C THR A 36 36.24 27.98 7.81
N ASN A 37 36.20 27.98 9.13
CA ASN A 37 37.38 28.09 9.98
C ASN A 37 37.94 26.72 10.38
N GLU A 38 37.40 25.67 9.81
CA GLU A 38 37.76 24.29 10.17
C GLU A 38 38.85 23.76 9.26
N ILE A 39 39.91 23.25 9.86
CA ILE A 39 41.01 22.59 9.16
C ILE A 39 40.62 21.10 8.95
N VAL A 40 39.62 20.85 8.12
CA VAL A 40 39.28 19.47 7.68
C VAL A 40 39.78 19.31 6.27
N GLY A 41 40.68 18.37 6.04
CA GLY A 41 41.45 18.23 4.80
C GLY A 41 40.63 17.98 3.53
N ALA A 42 39.32 17.77 3.62
CA ALA A 42 38.42 17.55 2.50
C ALA A 42 37.52 18.75 2.15
N GLU A 43 37.46 19.79 2.97
CA GLU A 43 36.56 20.92 2.79
C GLU A 43 37.25 22.11 2.13
N ASN A 44 37.81 21.88 0.95
CA ASN A 44 38.39 22.97 0.18
C ASN A 44 37.35 23.59 -0.75
N TYR A 45 37.29 24.94 -0.76
CA TYR A 45 36.51 25.69 -1.74
C TYR A 45 37.00 25.42 -3.17
N GLY A 46 36.08 25.39 -4.12
CA GLY A 46 36.35 24.98 -5.50
C GLY A 46 36.28 23.45 -5.66
N THR A 47 35.21 22.85 -5.17
CA THR A 47 34.96 21.40 -5.18
C THR A 47 33.84 21.04 -6.17
N LEU A 48 34.01 19.95 -6.92
CA LEU A 48 32.91 19.36 -7.67
C LEU A 48 31.93 18.70 -6.68
N ALA A 49 30.78 19.32 -6.50
CA ALA A 49 29.76 18.88 -5.54
C ALA A 49 28.78 17.85 -6.13
N TYR A 50 28.57 17.89 -7.45
CA TYR A 50 27.59 17.04 -8.10
C TYR A 50 28.04 16.58 -9.49
N VAL A 51 27.69 15.33 -9.82
CA VAL A 51 27.84 14.76 -11.16
C VAL A 51 26.68 13.85 -11.46
N ILE A 52 26.13 13.96 -12.68
CA ILE A 52 25.04 13.08 -13.15
C ILE A 52 25.19 12.80 -14.65
N GLU A 53 24.91 11.54 -15.04
CA GLU A 53 24.77 11.15 -16.45
C GLU A 53 23.32 11.34 -16.90
N SER A 54 23.14 11.78 -18.14
CA SER A 54 21.80 11.90 -18.75
C SER A 54 21.13 10.52 -18.83
N PRO A 55 19.87 10.37 -18.43
CA PRO A 55 19.12 9.12 -18.59
C PRO A 55 18.77 8.81 -20.06
N HIS A 56 18.90 9.79 -20.96
CA HIS A 56 18.55 9.65 -22.39
C HIS A 56 19.74 9.42 -23.29
N GLU A 57 20.87 10.05 -22.97
CA GLU A 57 22.05 10.09 -23.85
C GLU A 57 23.27 9.62 -23.08
N LYS A 58 23.73 8.39 -23.36
CA LYS A 58 25.01 7.90 -22.82
C LYS A 58 26.13 8.87 -23.18
N ARG A 59 27.08 9.06 -22.24
CA ARG A 59 28.24 9.96 -22.40
C ARG A 59 27.93 11.45 -22.24
N VAL A 60 26.68 11.84 -22.00
CA VAL A 60 26.32 13.21 -21.61
C VAL A 60 26.34 13.30 -20.10
N LEU A 61 27.31 14.07 -19.57
CA LEU A 61 27.48 14.27 -18.12
C LEU A 61 27.30 15.75 -17.81
N TRP A 62 26.66 15.99 -16.66
CA TRP A 62 26.55 17.31 -16.06
C TRP A 62 27.32 17.31 -14.74
N THR A 63 28.01 18.41 -14.44
CA THR A 63 28.68 18.62 -13.16
C THR A 63 28.31 19.97 -12.57
N GLY A 64 28.30 20.05 -11.24
CA GLY A 64 28.11 21.28 -10.50
C GLY A 64 29.17 21.42 -9.42
N SER A 65 29.64 22.65 -9.20
CA SER A 65 30.66 22.96 -8.19
C SER A 65 30.09 23.80 -7.03
N ASP A 66 30.82 23.86 -5.95
CA ASP A 66 30.49 24.68 -4.77
C ASP A 66 30.77 26.18 -4.96
N ASP A 67 31.39 26.54 -6.08
CA ASP A 67 31.67 27.92 -6.50
C ASP A 67 30.74 28.43 -7.62
N GLY A 68 29.68 27.65 -7.96
CA GLY A 68 28.58 28.07 -8.82
C GLY A 68 28.76 27.77 -10.31
N LEU A 69 29.79 27.02 -10.71
CA LEU A 69 29.94 26.61 -12.10
C LEU A 69 29.16 25.34 -12.39
N VAL A 70 28.52 25.32 -13.54
CA VAL A 70 27.87 24.12 -14.10
C VAL A 70 28.51 23.81 -15.43
N HIS A 71 28.92 22.58 -15.63
CA HIS A 71 29.53 22.13 -16.87
C HIS A 71 28.76 20.95 -17.47
N ILE A 72 28.83 20.85 -18.80
CA ILE A 72 28.29 19.72 -19.56
C ILE A 72 29.32 19.18 -20.55
N THR A 73 29.46 17.87 -20.59
CA THR A 73 30.11 17.17 -21.69
C THR A 73 29.12 16.33 -22.47
N ARG A 74 29.28 16.24 -23.78
CA ARG A 74 28.41 15.38 -24.64
C ARG A 74 29.20 14.27 -25.33
N ASP A 75 30.48 14.17 -25.00
CA ASP A 75 31.46 13.24 -25.63
C ASP A 75 32.27 12.47 -24.59
N ASN A 76 31.65 12.19 -23.41
CA ASN A 76 32.25 11.42 -22.32
C ASN A 76 33.52 12.08 -21.73
N GLY A 77 33.55 13.40 -21.68
CA GLY A 77 34.61 14.18 -21.05
C GLY A 77 35.75 14.61 -22.00
N THR A 78 35.63 14.37 -23.32
CA THR A 78 36.62 14.84 -24.29
C THR A 78 36.57 16.37 -24.41
N SER A 79 35.38 16.94 -24.42
CA SER A 79 35.17 18.39 -24.39
C SER A 79 34.14 18.77 -23.34
N TRP A 80 34.28 19.98 -22.78
CA TRP A 80 33.42 20.52 -21.77
C TRP A 80 33.00 21.94 -22.12
N THR A 81 31.73 22.25 -21.87
CA THR A 81 31.20 23.60 -22.00
C THR A 81 30.64 24.05 -20.65
N THR A 82 30.61 25.37 -20.40
CA THR A 82 30.09 25.97 -19.19
C THR A 82 28.75 26.62 -19.51
N PRO A 83 27.63 25.89 -19.43
CA PRO A 83 26.32 26.41 -19.81
C PRO A 83 25.77 27.39 -18.75
N ALA A 84 26.24 27.33 -17.50
CA ALA A 84 25.84 28.29 -16.47
C ALA A 84 27.03 28.74 -15.63
N ASP A 85 27.10 30.05 -15.45
CA ASP A 85 27.96 30.74 -14.49
C ASP A 85 27.02 31.46 -13.50
N LEU A 86 26.64 30.75 -12.45
CA LEU A 86 25.76 31.26 -11.42
C LEU A 86 26.59 32.17 -10.47
N LYS A 87 25.91 33.03 -9.68
CA LYS A 87 26.58 33.67 -8.53
C LYS A 87 27.22 32.60 -7.67
N GLU A 88 28.29 32.94 -6.94
CA GLU A 88 28.90 32.03 -5.98
C GLU A 88 27.83 31.36 -5.11
N CYS A 89 27.70 30.07 -5.27
CA CYS A 89 26.70 29.21 -4.60
C CYS A 89 27.18 27.78 -4.63
N LEU A 90 26.68 26.98 -3.75
CA LEU A 90 26.85 25.53 -3.82
C LEU A 90 25.78 24.95 -4.76
N VAL A 91 26.20 24.30 -5.84
CA VAL A 91 25.32 23.49 -6.68
C VAL A 91 25.07 22.17 -5.97
N ASN A 92 23.96 22.06 -5.23
CA ASN A 92 23.67 20.90 -4.39
C ASN A 92 23.21 19.68 -5.20
N ALA A 93 22.43 19.93 -6.24
CA ALA A 93 21.90 18.85 -7.07
C ALA A 93 21.62 19.33 -8.48
N ILE A 94 21.81 18.43 -9.43
CA ILE A 94 21.36 18.55 -10.81
C ILE A 94 20.44 17.39 -11.11
N GLU A 95 19.30 17.66 -11.73
CA GLU A 95 18.38 16.65 -12.23
C GLU A 95 18.21 16.85 -13.73
N VAL A 96 18.55 15.85 -14.52
CA VAL A 96 18.20 15.81 -15.94
C VAL A 96 16.79 15.25 -16.03
N SER A 97 15.89 15.97 -16.69
CA SER A 97 14.49 15.54 -16.83
C SER A 97 14.40 14.11 -17.38
N PRO A 98 13.61 13.22 -16.76
CA PRO A 98 13.37 11.88 -17.33
C PRO A 98 12.49 11.92 -18.60
N HIS A 99 11.92 13.08 -18.96
CA HIS A 99 10.98 13.23 -20.08
C HIS A 99 11.58 13.96 -21.29
N ASP A 100 12.64 14.73 -21.08
CA ASP A 100 13.28 15.51 -22.15
C ASP A 100 14.77 15.68 -21.90
N LYS A 101 15.57 15.23 -22.85
CA LYS A 101 17.03 15.24 -22.79
C LYS A 101 17.68 16.62 -22.71
N ALA A 102 17.01 17.65 -23.19
CA ALA A 102 17.51 19.02 -23.19
C ALA A 102 17.11 19.79 -21.91
N THR A 103 16.19 19.23 -21.11
CA THR A 103 15.68 19.83 -19.89
C THR A 103 16.48 19.35 -18.68
N ALA A 104 16.92 20.30 -17.84
CA ALA A 104 17.55 20.00 -16.57
C ALA A 104 17.16 21.04 -15.52
N TYR A 105 17.26 20.63 -14.26
CA TYR A 105 16.99 21.46 -13.08
C TYR A 105 18.23 21.51 -12.19
N ILE A 106 18.46 22.65 -11.53
CA ILE A 106 19.58 22.83 -10.61
C ILE A 106 19.03 23.38 -9.29
N ALA A 107 19.35 22.73 -8.18
CA ALA A 107 19.11 23.26 -6.84
C ALA A 107 20.41 23.83 -6.26
N THR A 108 20.37 25.07 -5.78
CA THR A 108 21.55 25.75 -5.24
C THR A 108 21.30 26.35 -3.86
N THR A 109 22.38 26.52 -3.08
CA THR A 109 22.32 27.24 -1.80
C THR A 109 23.41 28.31 -1.69
N ARG A 110 23.11 29.36 -0.91
CA ARG A 110 24.01 30.44 -0.58
C ARG A 110 24.08 30.73 0.94
N TYR A 111 23.69 29.77 1.77
CA TYR A 111 23.63 29.96 3.22
C TYR A 111 25.00 30.37 3.82
N LYS A 112 26.11 29.91 3.24
CA LYS A 112 27.47 30.34 3.64
C LYS A 112 27.74 31.84 3.43
N PHE A 113 26.93 32.49 2.59
CA PHE A 113 26.96 33.93 2.35
C PHE A 113 25.86 34.68 3.13
N ASN A 114 25.25 34.03 4.13
CA ASN A 114 24.10 34.55 4.87
C ASN A 114 22.90 34.89 3.96
N ASP A 115 22.78 34.19 2.84
CA ASP A 115 21.68 34.32 1.90
C ASP A 115 20.87 33.02 1.91
N HIS A 116 19.67 33.06 2.48
CA HIS A 116 18.78 31.94 2.69
C HIS A 116 17.65 31.90 1.66
N THR A 117 17.81 32.61 0.55
CA THR A 117 16.84 32.63 -0.54
C THR A 117 16.84 31.27 -1.27
N PRO A 118 15.67 30.64 -1.47
CA PRO A 118 15.60 29.41 -2.29
C PRO A 118 15.95 29.72 -3.74
N ALA A 119 16.71 28.82 -4.37
CA ALA A 119 17.14 29.01 -5.75
C ALA A 119 17.13 27.68 -6.53
N ILE A 120 16.17 27.57 -7.44
CA ILE A 120 16.03 26.47 -8.40
C ILE A 120 16.05 27.08 -9.79
N TYR A 121 16.86 26.54 -10.66
CA TYR A 121 16.96 26.96 -12.05
C TYR A 121 16.53 25.81 -12.96
N LYS A 122 15.82 26.15 -14.05
CA LYS A 122 15.43 25.23 -15.11
C LYS A 122 16.03 25.67 -16.45
N THR A 123 16.50 24.71 -17.21
CA THR A 123 16.83 24.87 -18.64
C THR A 123 15.98 23.94 -19.48
N THR A 124 15.76 24.27 -20.75
CA THR A 124 15.09 23.40 -21.77
C THR A 124 15.91 23.30 -23.06
N ASP A 125 17.16 23.75 -23.01
CA ASP A 125 18.03 23.88 -24.21
C ASP A 125 19.50 23.47 -23.94
N TYR A 126 19.70 22.47 -23.07
CA TYR A 126 21.02 22.02 -22.61
C TYR A 126 21.81 23.11 -21.88
N GLY A 127 21.12 23.99 -21.16
CA GLY A 127 21.74 25.00 -20.33
C GLY A 127 22.12 26.31 -21.05
N LYS A 128 21.74 26.50 -22.31
CA LYS A 128 22.00 27.77 -23.01
C LYS A 128 21.24 28.92 -22.36
N THR A 129 20.04 28.67 -21.88
CA THR A 129 19.23 29.61 -21.11
C THR A 129 18.72 28.98 -19.82
N TRP A 130 18.58 29.80 -18.78
CA TRP A 130 18.12 29.37 -17.47
C TRP A 130 17.02 30.28 -16.94
N GLU A 131 15.98 29.67 -16.41
CA GLU A 131 14.86 30.31 -15.74
C GLU A 131 14.92 30.01 -14.24
N ASN A 132 14.77 31.01 -13.38
CA ASN A 132 14.58 30.80 -11.96
C ASN A 132 13.12 30.46 -11.70
N ILE A 133 12.88 29.25 -11.18
CA ILE A 133 11.54 28.70 -10.91
C ILE A 133 11.23 28.60 -9.41
N SER A 134 11.90 29.37 -8.56
CA SER A 134 11.75 29.33 -7.11
C SER A 134 10.58 30.17 -6.57
N ASN A 135 9.87 30.88 -7.44
CA ASN A 135 8.79 31.78 -7.04
C ASN A 135 7.70 31.06 -6.23
N GLY A 136 7.41 31.55 -5.02
CA GLY A 136 6.45 30.93 -4.09
C GLY A 136 7.08 30.05 -3.02
N LEU A 137 8.37 29.76 -3.07
CA LEU A 137 9.10 29.19 -1.94
C LEU A 137 9.44 30.29 -0.92
N PRO A 138 9.22 30.07 0.39
CA PRO A 138 9.47 31.09 1.39
C PRO A 138 10.97 31.30 1.65
N TYR A 139 11.35 32.51 2.06
CA TYR A 139 12.70 32.78 2.56
C TYR A 139 13.04 31.85 3.74
N GLY A 140 14.25 31.33 3.78
CA GLY A 140 14.68 30.31 4.75
C GLY A 140 14.50 28.86 4.26
N ALA A 141 13.68 28.62 3.25
CA ALA A 141 13.57 27.33 2.58
C ALA A 141 14.62 27.17 1.48
N PHE A 142 15.90 27.44 1.78
CA PHE A 142 16.93 27.27 0.75
C PHE A 142 17.00 25.81 0.27
N THR A 143 17.22 25.67 -1.04
CA THR A 143 16.97 24.42 -1.76
C THR A 143 18.20 23.53 -1.75
N ARG A 144 17.99 22.23 -1.46
CA ARG A 144 19.06 21.21 -1.41
C ARG A 144 18.98 20.24 -2.57
N VAL A 145 17.77 19.89 -3.00
CA VAL A 145 17.55 18.89 -4.03
C VAL A 145 16.27 19.18 -4.80
N VAL A 146 16.27 18.87 -6.09
CA VAL A 146 15.09 18.88 -6.96
C VAL A 146 15.02 17.54 -7.69
N ARG A 147 13.80 16.99 -7.85
CA ARG A 147 13.54 15.79 -8.64
C ARG A 147 12.28 15.98 -9.46
N GLU A 148 12.30 15.54 -10.71
CA GLU A 148 11.10 15.43 -11.55
C GLU A 148 10.58 13.99 -11.49
N ASP A 149 9.24 13.83 -11.41
CA ASP A 149 8.60 12.53 -11.42
C ASP A 149 8.88 11.80 -12.74
N ASP A 150 9.23 10.51 -12.66
CA ASP A 150 9.65 9.70 -13.80
C ASP A 150 8.48 9.26 -14.72
N GLN A 151 7.22 9.44 -14.29
CA GLN A 151 6.02 9.06 -15.05
C GLN A 151 5.14 10.27 -15.41
N ARG A 152 5.11 11.30 -14.58
CA ARG A 152 4.36 12.52 -14.85
C ARG A 152 5.29 13.71 -15.09
N LYS A 153 5.37 14.12 -16.35
CA LYS A 153 6.08 15.35 -16.72
C LYS A 153 5.57 16.56 -15.93
N ASP A 154 6.47 17.46 -15.60
CA ASP A 154 6.19 18.73 -14.90
C ASP A 154 5.76 18.57 -13.43
N LEU A 155 5.72 17.35 -12.88
CA LEU A 155 5.55 17.09 -11.45
C LEU A 155 6.92 17.11 -10.78
N LEU A 156 7.17 18.14 -9.96
CA LEU A 156 8.46 18.36 -9.30
C LEU A 156 8.34 18.24 -7.79
N PHE A 157 9.37 17.69 -7.17
CA PHE A 157 9.57 17.69 -5.72
C PHE A 157 10.87 18.41 -5.39
N VAL A 158 10.82 19.28 -4.37
CA VAL A 158 11.98 20.03 -3.90
C VAL A 158 12.17 19.78 -2.42
N GLY A 159 13.38 19.33 -2.06
CA GLY A 159 13.84 19.25 -0.69
C GLY A 159 14.54 20.55 -0.29
N THR A 160 14.13 21.10 0.83
CA THR A 160 14.64 22.36 1.38
C THR A 160 15.18 22.18 2.79
N GLU A 161 15.70 23.24 3.38
CA GLU A 161 16.13 23.27 4.79
C GLU A 161 14.97 23.01 5.78
N ILE A 162 13.74 23.28 5.40
CA ILE A 162 12.59 23.22 6.31
C ILE A 162 11.54 22.18 5.90
N GLY A 163 11.80 21.37 4.87
CA GLY A 163 10.89 20.33 4.41
C GLY A 163 10.78 20.19 2.90
N ILE A 164 9.70 19.57 2.45
CA ILE A 164 9.45 19.27 1.04
C ILE A 164 8.39 20.21 0.48
N TYR A 165 8.58 20.62 -0.77
CA TYR A 165 7.59 21.33 -1.58
C TYR A 165 7.33 20.55 -2.87
N ILE A 166 6.10 20.69 -3.39
CA ILE A 166 5.63 20.02 -4.62
C ILE A 166 5.15 21.07 -5.61
N SER A 167 5.40 20.81 -6.90
CA SER A 167 4.84 21.57 -8.01
C SER A 167 4.25 20.61 -9.05
N TRP A 168 3.02 20.87 -9.50
CA TRP A 168 2.37 20.10 -10.59
C TRP A 168 2.49 20.78 -11.95
N ASN A 169 3.20 21.91 -12.04
CA ASN A 169 3.25 22.76 -13.22
C ASN A 169 4.67 23.27 -13.54
N SER A 170 5.64 22.38 -13.39
CA SER A 170 7.04 22.68 -13.77
C SER A 170 7.68 23.82 -12.98
N GLY A 171 7.33 23.98 -11.70
CA GLY A 171 7.89 25.00 -10.82
C GLY A 171 7.25 26.39 -10.94
N LYS A 172 6.18 26.56 -11.72
CA LYS A 172 5.45 27.85 -11.80
C LYS A 172 4.79 28.20 -10.47
N THR A 173 4.34 27.21 -9.72
CA THR A 173 3.80 27.35 -8.37
C THR A 173 4.25 26.20 -7.50
N TRP A 174 4.50 26.49 -6.21
CA TRP A 174 4.91 25.51 -5.20
C TRP A 174 3.92 25.48 -4.05
N ALA A 175 3.65 24.27 -3.54
CA ALA A 175 2.86 24.05 -2.35
C ALA A 175 3.70 23.29 -1.31
N PRO A 176 3.57 23.58 0.00
CA PRO A 176 4.15 22.76 1.05
C PRO A 176 3.65 21.32 0.94
N PHE A 177 4.56 20.36 1.07
CA PHE A 177 4.26 18.94 0.98
C PHE A 177 4.86 18.17 2.15
N GLN A 178 4.44 18.55 3.34
CA GLN A 178 5.02 18.05 4.58
C GLN A 178 4.35 16.76 5.07
N LEU A 179 3.03 16.63 4.87
CA LEU A 179 2.21 15.53 5.42
C LEU A 179 2.52 15.32 6.92
N ASN A 180 2.97 14.11 7.30
CA ASN A 180 3.42 13.80 8.67
C ASN A 180 4.95 13.89 8.86
N LEU A 181 5.70 14.33 7.84
CA LEU A 181 7.13 14.56 7.95
C LEU A 181 7.37 15.78 8.87
N PRO A 182 8.19 15.68 9.93
CA PRO A 182 8.52 16.83 10.76
C PRO A 182 9.34 17.85 9.99
N ASN A 183 9.37 19.10 10.47
CA ASN A 183 10.29 20.11 9.93
C ASN A 183 11.73 19.64 10.13
N THR A 184 12.42 19.42 9.04
CA THR A 184 13.79 18.91 9.02
C THR A 184 14.43 19.23 7.67
N PRO A 185 15.75 19.43 7.61
CA PRO A 185 16.45 19.56 6.34
C PRO A 185 16.34 18.29 5.51
N ILE A 186 15.96 18.44 4.26
CA ILE A 186 15.91 17.35 3.29
C ILE A 186 17.20 17.35 2.49
N THR A 187 18.05 16.38 2.75
CA THR A 187 19.39 16.30 2.16
C THR A 187 19.38 15.69 0.76
N ASP A 188 18.48 14.75 0.51
CA ASP A 188 18.27 14.18 -0.82
C ASP A 188 16.84 13.65 -1.00
N LEU A 189 16.40 13.55 -2.26
CA LEU A 189 15.15 12.95 -2.69
C LEU A 189 15.43 11.92 -3.77
N LYS A 190 14.74 10.80 -3.73
CA LYS A 190 14.78 9.79 -4.79
C LYS A 190 13.38 9.31 -5.11
N ILE A 191 13.01 9.33 -6.38
CA ILE A 191 11.82 8.64 -6.87
C ILE A 191 12.25 7.25 -7.29
N HIS A 192 11.63 6.22 -6.73
CA HIS A 192 11.90 4.84 -7.06
C HIS A 192 10.61 4.05 -7.13
N ARG A 193 10.31 3.51 -8.32
CA ARG A 193 9.03 2.88 -8.62
C ARG A 193 7.88 3.88 -8.36
N ASN A 194 6.99 3.61 -7.43
CA ASN A 194 5.89 4.51 -7.08
C ASN A 194 6.09 5.23 -5.73
N ASN A 195 7.32 5.34 -5.24
CA ASN A 195 7.61 5.90 -3.93
C ASN A 195 8.52 7.13 -4.03
N LEU A 196 8.27 8.11 -3.16
CA LEU A 196 9.19 9.21 -2.91
C LEU A 196 9.97 8.93 -1.62
N ILE A 197 11.28 8.80 -1.75
CA ILE A 197 12.19 8.56 -0.64
C ILE A 197 12.86 9.89 -0.29
N ALA A 198 12.79 10.30 0.97
CA ALA A 198 13.40 11.52 1.48
C ALA A 198 14.48 11.18 2.52
N ALA A 199 15.72 11.55 2.23
CA ALA A 199 16.80 11.55 3.21
C ALA A 199 16.77 12.86 4.00
N THR A 200 16.88 12.78 5.32
CA THR A 200 16.78 13.94 6.19
C THR A 200 18.03 14.13 7.04
N SER A 201 18.30 15.34 7.46
CA SER A 201 19.32 15.61 8.47
C SER A 201 18.70 15.48 9.87
N GLY A 202 19.00 14.38 10.55
CA GLY A 202 18.60 14.17 11.94
C GLY A 202 17.21 13.53 12.16
N ARG A 203 16.49 13.13 11.11
CA ARG A 203 15.20 12.45 11.21
C ARG A 203 15.11 11.17 10.37
N SER A 204 16.27 10.56 10.04
CA SER A 204 16.37 9.31 9.28
C SER A 204 15.81 9.42 7.84
N ILE A 205 15.41 8.31 7.27
CA ILE A 205 14.87 8.21 5.91
C ILE A 205 13.36 8.02 6.00
N TRP A 206 12.64 8.80 5.18
CA TRP A 206 11.18 8.74 5.07
C TRP A 206 10.79 8.25 3.69
N ILE A 207 9.71 7.48 3.63
CA ILE A 207 9.18 6.95 2.37
C ILE A 207 7.70 7.33 2.30
N LEU A 208 7.34 8.03 1.24
CA LEU A 208 5.95 8.23 0.87
C LEU A 208 5.61 7.17 -0.18
N ASP A 209 4.76 6.24 0.20
CA ASP A 209 4.25 5.22 -0.70
C ASP A 209 3.23 5.82 -1.69
N ASP A 210 3.16 5.20 -2.87
CA ASP A 210 2.07 5.38 -3.81
C ASP A 210 1.94 6.81 -4.39
N LEU A 211 2.98 7.24 -5.11
CA LEU A 211 2.92 8.46 -5.94
C LEU A 211 1.86 8.39 -7.05
N HIS A 212 1.35 7.19 -7.36
CA HIS A 212 0.38 6.97 -8.42
C HIS A 212 -0.87 7.85 -8.26
N PHE A 213 -1.33 8.04 -7.03
CA PHE A 213 -2.43 8.95 -6.72
C PHE A 213 -2.05 10.41 -7.05
N LEU A 214 -0.88 10.89 -6.62
CA LEU A 214 -0.44 12.28 -6.84
C LEU A 214 -0.29 12.61 -8.32
N ARG A 215 0.04 11.63 -9.14
CA ARG A 215 0.13 11.77 -10.61
C ARG A 215 -1.21 12.06 -11.27
N GLN A 216 -2.33 11.79 -10.60
CA GLN A 216 -3.69 12.01 -11.11
C GLN A 216 -4.34 13.30 -10.60
N VAL A 217 -3.68 13.99 -9.66
CA VAL A 217 -4.21 15.22 -9.06
C VAL A 217 -3.67 16.44 -9.80
N ASP A 218 -4.54 17.20 -10.51
CA ASP A 218 -4.17 18.46 -11.14
C ASP A 218 -4.60 19.68 -10.33
N LYS A 219 -5.85 19.66 -9.88
CA LYS A 219 -6.44 20.64 -8.97
C LYS A 219 -7.38 19.90 -8.04
N VAL A 220 -7.30 20.18 -6.77
CA VAL A 220 -8.26 19.66 -5.79
C VAL A 220 -9.52 20.53 -5.89
N ASP A 221 -10.46 20.12 -6.74
CA ASP A 221 -11.82 20.63 -6.69
C ASP A 221 -12.59 19.79 -5.69
N MET A 222 -12.79 20.34 -4.49
CA MET A 222 -13.41 19.63 -3.36
C MET A 222 -14.90 19.32 -3.56
N ASP A 223 -15.52 19.87 -4.60
CA ASP A 223 -16.96 19.71 -4.85
C ASP A 223 -17.28 18.60 -5.87
N GLN A 224 -16.23 17.95 -6.41
CA GLN A 224 -16.40 16.87 -7.38
C GLN A 224 -16.29 15.48 -6.75
N ILE A 225 -17.17 14.58 -7.19
CA ILE A 225 -17.02 13.15 -6.95
C ILE A 225 -15.96 12.61 -7.92
N LYS A 226 -14.90 11.98 -7.36
CA LYS A 226 -13.85 11.33 -8.15
C LYS A 226 -13.56 9.94 -7.59
N PHE A 227 -13.30 9.00 -8.46
CA PHE A 227 -12.70 7.72 -8.12
C PHE A 227 -11.41 7.60 -8.93
N TYR A 228 -10.27 7.56 -8.25
CA TYR A 228 -8.95 7.56 -8.87
C TYR A 228 -8.58 6.15 -9.34
N GLU A 229 -7.77 6.06 -10.40
CA GLU A 229 -7.24 4.79 -10.86
C GLU A 229 -6.31 4.21 -9.78
N PRO A 230 -6.51 2.98 -9.34
CA PRO A 230 -5.59 2.35 -8.39
C PRO A 230 -4.29 1.93 -9.07
N ALA A 231 -3.21 1.90 -8.31
CA ALA A 231 -1.97 1.32 -8.78
C ALA A 231 -2.12 -0.20 -8.99
N MET A 232 -1.31 -0.74 -9.90
CA MET A 232 -1.13 -2.18 -10.05
C MET A 232 -0.57 -2.77 -8.75
N VAL A 233 -1.06 -3.94 -8.35
CA VAL A 233 -0.67 -4.60 -7.11
C VAL A 233 -0.02 -5.94 -7.41
N THR A 234 1.07 -6.25 -6.74
CA THR A 234 1.71 -7.57 -6.80
C THR A 234 1.31 -8.36 -5.55
N LEU A 235 0.89 -9.61 -5.74
CA LEU A 235 0.67 -10.54 -4.63
C LEU A 235 2.01 -10.79 -3.94
N VAL A 236 2.09 -10.50 -2.66
CA VAL A 236 3.29 -10.73 -1.86
C VAL A 236 2.92 -11.37 -0.54
N ASN A 237 3.55 -12.49 -0.26
CA ASN A 237 3.47 -13.13 1.05
C ASN A 237 4.61 -12.59 1.92
N SER A 238 4.55 -11.32 2.28
CA SER A 238 5.53 -10.72 3.17
C SER A 238 4.99 -10.79 4.61
N ARG A 239 5.10 -11.93 5.26
CA ARG A 239 5.10 -11.97 6.72
C ARG A 239 6.53 -11.77 7.20
N SER A 240 6.81 -10.64 7.81
CA SER A 240 7.91 -10.59 8.77
C SER A 240 7.47 -11.44 9.97
N GLU A 241 8.32 -12.31 10.44
CA GLU A 241 8.08 -13.06 11.71
C GLU A 241 7.77 -12.09 12.87
N MET A 242 8.16 -10.82 12.72
CA MET A 242 7.94 -9.74 13.68
C MET A 242 6.59 -9.01 13.49
N ASP A 243 5.88 -9.21 12.39
CA ASP A 243 4.64 -8.49 12.09
C ASP A 243 3.46 -8.87 13.01
N GLY A 244 3.44 -10.08 13.55
CA GLY A 244 2.37 -10.57 14.42
C GLY A 244 2.32 -9.92 15.80
N ASN A 245 3.45 -9.41 16.30
CA ASN A 245 3.60 -8.88 17.66
C ASN A 245 4.19 -7.47 17.73
N THR A 246 4.40 -6.83 16.60
CA THR A 246 5.19 -5.60 16.51
C THR A 246 4.60 -4.42 17.27
N ASP A 247 3.30 -4.26 17.34
CA ASP A 247 2.68 -3.13 18.04
C ASP A 247 2.72 -3.28 19.56
N LYS A 248 2.78 -4.51 20.04
CA LYS A 248 2.83 -4.81 21.48
C LYS A 248 4.25 -5.10 21.97
N PHE A 249 5.08 -5.73 21.15
CA PHE A 249 6.40 -6.22 21.57
C PHE A 249 7.52 -5.21 21.37
N MET A 250 7.48 -4.42 20.30
CA MET A 250 8.55 -3.46 19.99
C MET A 250 8.38 -2.10 20.66
N GLY A 251 7.32 -1.92 21.42
CA GLY A 251 6.93 -0.59 21.89
C GLY A 251 6.85 0.36 20.69
N SER A 252 5.70 0.83 20.34
CA SER A 252 5.52 1.73 19.18
C SER A 252 6.36 2.98 19.38
N HIS A 253 7.62 2.95 18.93
CA HIS A 253 8.44 4.15 18.91
C HIS A 253 7.87 5.11 17.86
N PRO A 254 7.69 6.42 18.16
CA PRO A 254 7.10 7.38 17.21
C PRO A 254 7.84 7.48 15.87
N SER A 255 9.13 7.10 15.85
CA SER A 255 9.98 7.13 14.66
C SER A 255 10.00 5.80 13.89
N ARG A 256 9.20 4.81 14.29
CA ARG A 256 9.12 3.54 13.58
C ARG A 256 8.32 3.71 12.29
N GLY A 257 8.86 3.22 11.17
CA GLY A 257 8.15 3.12 9.91
C GLY A 257 7.02 2.07 9.98
N ILE A 258 5.94 2.33 9.27
CA ILE A 258 4.85 1.38 9.04
C ILE A 258 5.06 0.77 7.66
N ASN A 259 4.90 -0.55 7.54
CA ASN A 259 4.97 -1.21 6.25
C ASN A 259 3.89 -0.69 5.28
N PRO A 260 4.13 -0.70 3.96
CA PRO A 260 3.10 -0.38 2.98
C PRO A 260 1.84 -1.23 3.18
N ALA A 261 0.69 -0.65 2.86
CA ALA A 261 -0.57 -1.38 2.98
C ALA A 261 -0.56 -2.62 2.09
N ARG A 262 -0.92 -3.78 2.66
CA ARG A 262 -1.13 -5.01 1.90
C ARG A 262 -2.48 -4.93 1.19
N GLY A 263 -2.46 -4.86 -0.13
CA GLY A 263 -3.67 -4.82 -0.92
C GLY A 263 -3.74 -3.67 -1.91
N ALA A 264 -4.89 -3.53 -2.55
CA ALA A 264 -5.16 -2.44 -3.47
C ALA A 264 -5.59 -1.18 -2.70
N VAL A 265 -4.79 -0.13 -2.80
CA VAL A 265 -5.10 1.18 -2.19
C VAL A 265 -6.03 1.93 -3.13
N LEU A 266 -7.20 2.27 -2.65
CA LEU A 266 -8.24 2.94 -3.39
C LEU A 266 -8.43 4.36 -2.84
N TYR A 267 -8.41 5.34 -3.73
CA TYR A 267 -8.67 6.74 -3.39
C TYR A 267 -9.94 7.21 -4.10
N TYR A 268 -10.82 7.85 -3.35
CA TYR A 268 -12.00 8.52 -3.89
C TYR A 268 -12.28 9.82 -3.15
N GLN A 269 -12.87 10.76 -3.84
CA GLN A 269 -13.19 12.07 -3.31
C GLN A 269 -14.70 12.26 -3.25
N LEU A 270 -15.15 12.83 -2.13
CA LEU A 270 -16.54 13.17 -1.88
C LEU A 270 -16.71 14.68 -1.70
N PRO A 271 -17.81 15.28 -2.19
CA PRO A 271 -18.12 16.67 -1.97
C PRO A 271 -18.24 17.03 -0.49
N LYS A 272 -18.11 18.33 -0.18
CA LYS A 272 -18.15 18.83 1.20
C LYS A 272 -19.39 18.41 1.98
N ASP A 273 -20.54 18.38 1.35
CA ASP A 273 -21.84 18.12 2.00
C ASP A 273 -22.43 16.74 1.64
N TYR A 274 -21.60 15.80 1.21
CA TYR A 274 -22.06 14.46 0.85
C TYR A 274 -22.65 13.72 2.06
N LYS A 275 -23.92 13.28 1.94
CA LYS A 275 -24.67 12.58 3.00
C LYS A 275 -25.02 11.13 2.63
N GLY A 276 -24.85 10.76 1.37
CA GLY A 276 -25.20 9.44 0.85
C GLY A 276 -24.35 8.31 1.40
N ASP A 277 -24.73 7.10 1.06
CA ASP A 277 -23.93 5.92 1.34
C ASP A 277 -22.96 5.65 0.20
N VAL A 278 -21.86 5.03 0.57
CA VAL A 278 -20.79 4.61 -0.37
C VAL A 278 -20.77 3.09 -0.39
N ASN A 279 -20.86 2.52 -1.59
CA ASN A 279 -20.78 1.08 -1.80
C ASN A 279 -19.71 0.78 -2.85
N LEU A 280 -18.95 -0.27 -2.62
CA LEU A 280 -17.93 -0.78 -3.55
C LEU A 280 -18.23 -2.24 -3.85
N GLU A 281 -18.37 -2.57 -5.13
CA GLU A 281 -18.44 -3.93 -5.63
C GLU A 281 -17.17 -4.24 -6.42
N ILE A 282 -16.57 -5.38 -6.14
CA ILE A 282 -15.37 -5.87 -6.80
C ILE A 282 -15.74 -7.15 -7.54
N THR A 283 -15.53 -7.16 -8.85
CA THR A 283 -15.80 -8.32 -9.70
C THR A 283 -14.54 -8.75 -10.45
N ASN A 284 -14.43 -10.03 -10.75
CA ASN A 284 -13.36 -10.56 -11.59
C ASN A 284 -13.66 -10.36 -13.08
N SER A 285 -12.75 -10.80 -13.95
CA SER A 285 -12.88 -10.71 -15.41
C SER A 285 -14.12 -11.41 -16.00
N ASN A 286 -14.72 -12.36 -15.27
CA ASN A 286 -15.96 -13.04 -15.65
C ASN A 286 -17.23 -12.38 -15.07
N ASN A 287 -17.11 -11.16 -14.55
CA ASN A 287 -18.15 -10.41 -13.84
C ASN A 287 -18.71 -11.14 -12.59
N LYS A 288 -17.99 -12.15 -12.08
CA LYS A 288 -18.36 -12.81 -10.81
C LYS A 288 -17.97 -11.88 -9.65
N LEU A 289 -18.89 -11.68 -8.72
CA LEU A 289 -18.64 -10.93 -7.51
C LEU A 289 -17.55 -11.60 -6.67
N VAL A 290 -16.58 -10.81 -6.25
CA VAL A 290 -15.47 -11.21 -5.39
C VAL A 290 -15.66 -10.66 -3.98
N ARG A 291 -15.99 -9.36 -3.87
CA ARG A 291 -16.11 -8.68 -2.57
C ARG A 291 -17.03 -7.48 -2.65
N LYS A 292 -17.74 -7.22 -1.55
CA LYS A 292 -18.51 -5.98 -1.35
C LYS A 292 -18.05 -5.26 -0.10
N TYR A 293 -18.09 -3.91 -0.17
CA TYR A 293 -17.88 -3.04 0.97
C TYR A 293 -18.94 -1.94 0.96
N THR A 294 -19.31 -1.48 2.14
CA THR A 294 -20.27 -0.39 2.31
C THR A 294 -19.82 0.57 3.40
N SER A 295 -20.33 1.81 3.37
CA SER A 295 -20.17 2.77 4.46
C SER A 295 -21.21 2.58 5.57
N VAL A 296 -22.24 1.78 5.34
CA VAL A 296 -23.32 1.51 6.29
C VAL A 296 -22.87 0.46 7.29
N ARG A 297 -22.92 0.80 8.58
CA ARG A 297 -22.54 -0.13 9.64
C ARG A 297 -23.63 -1.17 9.87
N ASP A 298 -23.25 -2.42 9.86
CA ASP A 298 -24.10 -3.52 10.29
C ASP A 298 -24.22 -3.50 11.83
N LYS A 299 -25.43 -3.19 12.32
CA LYS A 299 -25.75 -3.14 13.75
C LYS A 299 -26.05 -4.52 14.34
N THR A 300 -26.20 -5.53 13.48
CA THR A 300 -26.51 -6.91 13.89
C THR A 300 -25.27 -7.77 14.04
N PHE A 301 -24.12 -7.28 13.57
CA PHE A 301 -22.85 -8.01 13.68
C PHE A 301 -22.45 -8.21 15.15
N ILE A 302 -22.24 -9.46 15.52
CA ILE A 302 -21.77 -9.87 16.84
C ILE A 302 -20.31 -10.30 16.73
N SER A 303 -19.43 -9.61 17.47
CA SER A 303 -18.03 -10.02 17.60
C SER A 303 -17.89 -10.98 18.77
N TYR A 304 -17.20 -12.09 18.56
CA TYR A 304 -16.86 -13.08 19.57
C TYR A 304 -15.51 -13.74 19.26
N ASP A 305 -14.87 -14.29 20.28
CA ASP A 305 -13.58 -14.96 20.12
C ASP A 305 -13.70 -16.21 19.23
N GLY A 306 -12.77 -16.37 18.28
CA GLY A 306 -12.82 -17.45 17.27
C GLY A 306 -13.91 -17.25 16.20
N GLY A 307 -14.53 -16.08 16.12
CA GLY A 307 -15.52 -15.74 15.11
C GLY A 307 -14.95 -14.99 13.89
N PRO A 308 -15.82 -14.67 12.91
CA PRO A 308 -15.46 -13.88 11.76
C PRO A 308 -14.89 -12.50 12.15
N PRO A 309 -13.91 -11.98 11.43
CA PRO A 309 -13.39 -10.64 11.68
C PRO A 309 -14.48 -9.57 11.47
N ALA A 310 -14.39 -8.47 12.23
CA ALA A 310 -15.29 -7.36 12.07
C ALA A 310 -15.29 -6.80 10.64
N PRO A 311 -16.46 -6.43 10.08
CA PRO A 311 -16.56 -5.85 8.76
C PRO A 311 -15.75 -4.57 8.63
N LYS A 312 -15.04 -4.41 7.51
CA LYS A 312 -14.38 -3.16 7.14
C LYS A 312 -15.39 -2.26 6.43
N TYR A 313 -15.46 -1.00 6.84
CA TYR A 313 -16.39 -0.02 6.28
C TYR A 313 -15.67 1.01 5.43
N LEU A 314 -16.29 1.42 4.33
CA LEU A 314 -15.80 2.51 3.50
C LEU A 314 -15.88 3.83 4.26
N PRO A 315 -14.81 4.62 4.32
CA PRO A 315 -14.88 5.98 4.87
C PRO A 315 -15.77 6.87 3.98
N LYS A 316 -16.52 7.78 4.58
CA LYS A 316 -17.37 8.76 3.88
C LYS A 316 -17.15 10.19 4.41
N LYS A 317 -15.87 10.57 4.52
CA LYS A 317 -15.50 11.92 4.94
C LYS A 317 -15.56 12.86 3.72
N SER A 318 -15.87 14.12 3.97
CA SER A 318 -15.68 15.19 2.97
C SER A 318 -14.24 15.21 2.49
N GLY A 319 -14.03 15.40 1.19
CA GLY A 319 -12.73 15.40 0.55
C GLY A 319 -12.20 14.00 0.25
N LEU A 320 -10.90 13.83 0.38
CA LEU A 320 -10.20 12.60 0.01
C LEU A 320 -10.43 11.49 1.03
N ASN A 321 -10.84 10.33 0.53
CA ASN A 321 -10.98 9.09 1.28
C ASN A 321 -10.00 8.05 0.75
N ARG A 322 -9.42 7.27 1.66
CA ARG A 322 -8.51 6.17 1.36
C ARG A 322 -9.09 4.88 1.94
N PHE A 323 -9.15 3.83 1.13
CA PHE A 323 -9.58 2.49 1.52
C PHE A 323 -8.59 1.46 0.97
N VAL A 324 -8.41 0.34 1.69
CA VAL A 324 -7.53 -0.75 1.25
C VAL A 324 -8.35 -2.03 1.12
N TRP A 325 -8.46 -2.54 -0.09
CA TRP A 325 -8.94 -3.89 -0.34
C TRP A 325 -7.79 -4.87 -0.13
N ASP A 326 -7.98 -5.79 0.80
CA ASP A 326 -6.98 -6.78 1.22
C ASP A 326 -6.80 -7.95 0.23
N LEU A 327 -7.27 -7.83 -0.99
CA LEU A 327 -7.20 -8.82 -2.08
C LEU A 327 -7.84 -10.15 -1.73
N ARG A 328 -8.87 -10.14 -0.87
CA ARG A 328 -9.57 -11.36 -0.44
C ARG A 328 -11.03 -11.36 -0.88
N HIS A 329 -11.53 -12.59 -1.05
CA HIS A 329 -12.94 -12.88 -1.24
C HIS A 329 -13.77 -12.51 0.00
N GLU A 330 -15.09 -12.68 -0.08
CA GLU A 330 -16.00 -12.38 1.04
C GLU A 330 -15.62 -13.17 2.30
N THR A 331 -15.82 -12.53 3.45
CA THR A 331 -15.68 -13.19 4.74
C THR A 331 -16.83 -14.17 4.94
N MET A 332 -16.52 -15.40 5.30
CA MET A 332 -17.53 -16.43 5.57
C MET A 332 -18.30 -16.14 6.86
N PRO A 333 -19.59 -16.48 6.93
CA PRO A 333 -20.35 -16.37 8.16
C PRO A 333 -19.84 -17.35 9.22
N GLY A 334 -19.92 -16.99 10.49
CA GLY A 334 -19.64 -17.86 11.62
C GLY A 334 -20.92 -18.35 12.33
N ALA A 335 -20.74 -19.19 13.33
CA ALA A 335 -21.80 -19.56 14.28
C ALA A 335 -21.56 -18.81 15.59
N PRO A 336 -22.48 -17.90 16.02
CA PRO A 336 -22.27 -17.07 17.18
C PRO A 336 -21.91 -17.86 18.44
N TYR A 337 -20.89 -17.36 19.16
CA TYR A 337 -20.39 -17.91 20.42
C TYR A 337 -19.77 -19.32 20.36
N ALA A 338 -19.55 -19.86 19.17
CA ALA A 338 -18.75 -21.09 19.00
C ALA A 338 -17.32 -20.70 18.61
N TYR A 339 -16.37 -21.04 19.46
CA TYR A 339 -14.96 -20.83 19.18
C TYR A 339 -14.45 -21.89 18.21
N ILE A 340 -13.85 -21.48 17.11
CA ILE A 340 -13.09 -22.35 16.23
C ILE A 340 -11.74 -21.67 15.96
N GLU A 341 -10.65 -22.38 16.21
CA GLU A 341 -9.30 -21.90 15.98
C GLU A 341 -8.96 -21.89 14.49
N ALA A 342 -9.61 -21.00 13.75
CA ALA A 342 -9.39 -20.86 12.31
C ALA A 342 -9.84 -19.50 11.81
N GLY A 343 -9.42 -19.13 10.60
CA GLY A 343 -9.79 -17.86 9.98
C GLY A 343 -11.02 -18.01 9.09
N PHE A 344 -11.93 -17.03 9.18
CA PHE A 344 -13.15 -16.96 8.34
C PHE A 344 -12.98 -16.03 7.13
N ARG A 345 -11.76 -15.55 6.88
CA ARG A 345 -11.51 -14.69 5.71
C ARG A 345 -11.61 -15.53 4.44
N GLY A 346 -12.24 -14.99 3.41
CA GLY A 346 -12.17 -15.56 2.09
C GLY A 346 -10.73 -15.65 1.60
N HIS A 347 -10.44 -16.60 0.70
CA HIS A 347 -9.10 -16.81 0.16
C HIS A 347 -8.58 -15.58 -0.61
N GLU A 348 -7.27 -15.52 -0.82
CA GLU A 348 -6.63 -14.47 -1.61
C GLU A 348 -7.01 -14.60 -3.10
N VAL A 349 -7.28 -13.47 -3.75
CA VAL A 349 -7.61 -13.46 -5.18
C VAL A 349 -6.42 -13.87 -6.03
N ILE A 350 -6.70 -14.42 -7.22
CA ILE A 350 -5.67 -14.83 -8.16
C ILE A 350 -5.22 -13.66 -9.06
N PRO A 351 -4.03 -13.75 -9.71
CA PRO A 351 -3.59 -12.76 -10.68
C PRO A 351 -4.61 -12.53 -11.79
N GLY A 352 -4.87 -11.27 -12.12
CA GLY A 352 -5.84 -10.89 -13.14
C GLY A 352 -6.28 -9.44 -13.04
N VAL A 353 -7.28 -9.07 -13.83
CA VAL A 353 -7.89 -7.73 -13.81
C VAL A 353 -9.22 -7.81 -13.08
N TYR A 354 -9.39 -6.91 -12.11
CA TYR A 354 -10.60 -6.78 -11.30
C TYR A 354 -11.27 -5.44 -11.56
N THR A 355 -12.59 -5.46 -11.70
CA THR A 355 -13.41 -4.27 -11.87
C THR A 355 -13.92 -3.80 -10.52
N LEU A 356 -13.70 -2.53 -10.23
CA LEU A 356 -14.09 -1.82 -9.02
C LEU A 356 -15.22 -0.87 -9.36
N LYS A 357 -16.44 -1.14 -8.89
CA LYS A 357 -17.61 -0.28 -9.08
C LYS A 357 -17.93 0.43 -7.77
N LEU A 358 -17.64 1.72 -7.72
CA LEU A 358 -17.99 2.60 -6.60
C LEU A 358 -19.33 3.24 -6.88
N THR A 359 -20.33 2.99 -6.02
CA THR A 359 -21.69 3.55 -6.13
C THR A 359 -21.92 4.55 -5.00
N LEU A 360 -22.36 5.75 -5.36
CA LEU A 360 -22.55 6.92 -4.52
C LEU A 360 -23.91 7.51 -4.81
N SER A 361 -24.95 7.21 -4.00
CA SER A 361 -26.34 7.63 -4.27
C SER A 361 -26.75 7.25 -5.71
N ASP A 362 -26.88 8.24 -6.60
CA ASP A 362 -27.34 8.07 -7.98
C ASP A 362 -26.19 7.93 -9.01
N THR A 363 -24.93 7.97 -8.55
CA THR A 363 -23.74 7.94 -9.41
C THR A 363 -22.94 6.67 -9.20
N SER A 364 -22.49 6.04 -10.29
CA SER A 364 -21.55 4.93 -10.23
C SER A 364 -20.31 5.25 -11.05
N LEU A 365 -19.15 5.01 -10.46
CA LEU A 365 -17.84 5.17 -11.11
C LEU A 365 -17.13 3.82 -11.14
N THR A 366 -16.52 3.50 -12.27
CA THR A 366 -15.83 2.22 -12.46
C THR A 366 -14.34 2.45 -12.71
N ARG A 367 -13.51 1.62 -12.06
CA ARG A 367 -12.07 1.53 -12.28
C ARG A 367 -11.64 0.08 -12.40
N GLN A 368 -10.44 -0.14 -12.86
CA GLN A 368 -9.83 -1.46 -12.90
C GLN A 368 -8.55 -1.48 -12.08
N VAL A 369 -8.28 -2.62 -11.45
CA VAL A 369 -7.00 -2.89 -10.81
C VAL A 369 -6.43 -4.18 -11.37
N THR A 370 -5.14 -4.15 -11.73
CA THR A 370 -4.39 -5.32 -12.16
C THR A 370 -3.65 -5.92 -10.99
N ILE A 371 -3.90 -7.20 -10.72
CA ILE A 371 -3.19 -7.98 -9.71
C ILE A 371 -2.16 -8.86 -10.42
N GLN A 372 -0.89 -8.69 -10.08
CA GLN A 372 0.21 -9.48 -10.62
C GLN A 372 0.53 -10.68 -9.71
N PRO A 373 1.04 -11.77 -10.27
CA PRO A 373 1.48 -12.92 -9.48
C PRO A 373 2.66 -12.55 -8.58
N ASN A 374 2.83 -13.32 -7.52
CA ASN A 374 4.02 -13.23 -6.68
C ASN A 374 5.26 -13.65 -7.50
N PRO A 375 6.26 -12.76 -7.67
CA PRO A 375 7.44 -13.06 -8.50
C PRO A 375 8.34 -14.16 -7.91
N HIS A 376 8.16 -14.52 -6.66
CA HIS A 376 8.89 -15.61 -6.00
C HIS A 376 8.27 -16.99 -6.24
N TYR A 377 7.06 -17.05 -6.80
CA TYR A 377 6.39 -18.32 -7.10
C TYR A 377 6.47 -18.62 -8.60
N ASN A 378 7.04 -19.76 -8.92
CA ASN A 378 7.00 -20.26 -10.30
C ASN A 378 5.71 -21.08 -10.51
N VAL A 379 4.59 -20.38 -10.57
CA VAL A 379 3.24 -20.95 -10.68
C VAL A 379 2.55 -20.35 -11.89
N ASP A 380 1.99 -21.18 -12.74
CA ASP A 380 1.24 -20.75 -13.91
C ASP A 380 -0.20 -20.32 -13.57
N LEU A 381 -0.85 -19.62 -14.50
CA LEU A 381 -2.21 -19.13 -14.31
C LEU A 381 -3.26 -20.27 -14.24
N SER A 382 -2.99 -21.44 -14.78
CA SER A 382 -3.92 -22.59 -14.69
C SER A 382 -3.96 -23.12 -13.26
N THR A 383 -2.81 -23.19 -12.61
CA THR A 383 -2.69 -23.59 -11.20
C THR A 383 -3.39 -22.60 -10.26
N TYR A 384 -3.22 -21.28 -10.50
CA TYR A 384 -3.99 -20.26 -9.76
C TYR A 384 -5.51 -20.42 -9.94
N ARG A 385 -5.99 -20.76 -11.16
CA ARG A 385 -7.42 -20.99 -11.40
C ARG A 385 -7.93 -22.24 -10.71
N GLU A 386 -7.16 -23.33 -10.71
CA GLU A 386 -7.50 -24.55 -9.96
C GLU A 386 -7.65 -24.24 -8.47
N TYR A 387 -6.72 -23.47 -7.90
CA TYR A 387 -6.77 -23.00 -6.53
C TYR A 387 -8.05 -22.18 -6.25
N ASP A 388 -8.36 -21.17 -7.08
CA ASP A 388 -9.53 -20.32 -6.92
C ASP A 388 -10.85 -21.10 -6.97
N VAL A 389 -10.95 -22.08 -7.88
CA VAL A 389 -12.13 -22.96 -7.98
C VAL A 389 -12.27 -23.81 -6.72
N PHE A 390 -11.20 -24.48 -6.31
CA PHE A 390 -11.19 -25.33 -5.13
C PHE A 390 -11.60 -24.56 -3.87
N MET A 391 -10.95 -23.43 -3.63
CA MET A 391 -11.21 -22.60 -2.44
C MET A 391 -12.63 -22.03 -2.46
N SER A 392 -13.09 -21.51 -3.62
CA SER A 392 -14.47 -21.00 -3.75
C SER A 392 -15.54 -22.05 -3.43
N GLU A 393 -15.33 -23.31 -3.82
CA GLU A 393 -16.26 -24.39 -3.51
C GLU A 393 -16.27 -24.74 -2.02
N VAL A 394 -15.09 -24.85 -1.41
CA VAL A 394 -14.96 -25.16 0.02
C VAL A 394 -15.58 -24.06 0.88
N GLU A 395 -15.28 -22.79 0.57
CA GLU A 395 -15.84 -21.63 1.25
C GLU A 395 -17.34 -21.50 1.11
N LYS A 396 -17.87 -21.83 -0.07
CA LYS A 396 -19.32 -21.88 -0.31
C LYS A 396 -19.99 -22.93 0.58
N ASN A 397 -19.45 -24.16 0.61
CA ASN A 397 -19.98 -25.22 1.43
C ASN A 397 -19.95 -24.85 2.92
N LEU A 398 -18.83 -24.32 3.41
CA LEU A 398 -18.72 -23.87 4.80
C LEU A 398 -19.74 -22.76 5.14
N SER A 399 -19.92 -21.80 4.22
CA SER A 399 -20.91 -20.73 4.41
C SER A 399 -22.34 -21.29 4.51
N GLU A 400 -22.69 -22.26 3.64
CA GLU A 400 -23.97 -22.96 3.73
C GLU A 400 -24.13 -23.72 5.06
N MET A 401 -23.07 -24.39 5.54
CA MET A 401 -23.08 -25.08 6.83
C MET A 401 -23.36 -24.13 7.99
N HIS A 402 -22.61 -23.04 8.09
CA HIS A 402 -22.79 -22.10 9.20
C HIS A 402 -24.16 -21.40 9.16
N LEU A 403 -24.68 -21.06 7.97
CA LEU A 403 -26.04 -20.54 7.84
C LEU A 403 -27.10 -21.57 8.30
N MET A 404 -26.92 -22.84 7.95
CA MET A 404 -27.81 -23.91 8.40
C MET A 404 -27.70 -24.14 9.90
N VAL A 405 -26.50 -24.18 10.48
CA VAL A 405 -26.27 -24.26 11.93
C VAL A 405 -27.01 -23.13 12.66
N ASN A 406 -26.92 -21.90 12.15
CA ASN A 406 -27.61 -20.77 12.73
C ASN A 406 -29.14 -20.90 12.62
N THR A 407 -29.64 -21.43 11.50
CA THR A 407 -31.08 -21.68 11.30
C THR A 407 -31.59 -22.76 12.23
N VAL A 408 -30.85 -23.88 12.38
CA VAL A 408 -31.17 -24.97 13.31
C VAL A 408 -31.17 -24.46 14.76
N GLN A 409 -30.20 -23.65 15.15
CA GLN A 409 -30.15 -23.08 16.49
C GLN A 409 -31.35 -22.17 16.78
N ASN A 410 -31.78 -21.37 15.81
CA ASN A 410 -32.99 -20.56 15.95
C ASN A 410 -34.25 -21.45 16.08
N LYS A 411 -34.30 -22.59 15.37
CA LYS A 411 -35.42 -23.54 15.52
C LYS A 411 -35.38 -24.24 16.87
N ILE A 412 -34.21 -24.64 17.38
CA ILE A 412 -34.05 -25.19 18.72
C ILE A 412 -34.65 -24.23 19.77
N GLN A 413 -34.26 -22.95 19.73
CA GLN A 413 -34.78 -21.95 20.67
C GLN A 413 -36.30 -21.81 20.58
N ARG A 414 -36.87 -21.76 19.36
CA ARG A 414 -38.35 -21.68 19.20
C ARG A 414 -39.06 -22.92 19.73
N VAL A 415 -38.51 -24.12 19.55
CA VAL A 415 -39.08 -25.36 20.09
C VAL A 415 -39.03 -25.34 21.62
N GLU A 416 -37.93 -24.86 22.21
CA GLU A 416 -37.79 -24.70 23.67
C GLU A 416 -38.83 -23.70 24.23
N ASP A 417 -39.04 -22.57 23.56
CA ASP A 417 -40.03 -21.56 23.98
C ASP A 417 -41.49 -22.13 23.93
N VAL A 418 -41.78 -22.90 22.86
CA VAL A 418 -43.11 -23.55 22.72
C VAL A 418 -43.29 -24.65 23.77
N LEU A 419 -42.30 -25.49 24.04
CA LEU A 419 -42.35 -26.54 25.07
C LEU A 419 -42.61 -25.91 26.45
N ALA A 420 -41.89 -24.85 26.81
CA ALA A 420 -42.08 -24.14 28.06
C ALA A 420 -43.51 -23.56 28.19
N SER A 421 -44.10 -23.06 27.10
CA SER A 421 -45.47 -22.56 27.07
C SER A 421 -46.52 -23.68 27.22
N LEU A 422 -46.31 -24.83 26.58
CA LEU A 422 -47.21 -25.97 26.61
C LEU A 422 -47.23 -26.68 27.97
N GLU A 423 -46.06 -26.82 28.61
CA GLU A 423 -45.93 -27.38 29.96
C GLU A 423 -46.68 -26.53 31.01
N ASN A 424 -46.69 -25.20 30.87
CA ASN A 424 -47.41 -24.30 31.74
C ASN A 424 -48.93 -24.32 31.54
N ASN A 425 -49.44 -24.79 30.38
CA ASN A 425 -50.86 -24.75 30.01
C ASN A 425 -51.58 -26.09 30.01
N GLY A 426 -50.95 -27.21 30.41
CA GLY A 426 -51.55 -28.51 30.49
C GLY A 426 -51.97 -29.13 29.14
N SER A 427 -51.21 -28.92 28.09
CA SER A 427 -51.49 -29.33 26.71
C SER A 427 -51.43 -30.85 26.49
N LYS A 428 -51.96 -31.33 25.32
CA LYS A 428 -51.99 -32.75 24.94
C LYS A 428 -50.60 -33.37 24.97
N LEU A 429 -50.45 -34.48 25.66
CA LEU A 429 -49.19 -35.21 25.89
C LEU A 429 -48.48 -35.59 24.61
N SER A 430 -49.21 -35.95 23.51
CA SER A 430 -48.63 -36.35 22.23
C SER A 430 -47.84 -35.27 21.52
N VAL A 431 -48.34 -34.02 21.51
CA VAL A 431 -47.67 -32.91 20.86
C VAL A 431 -46.37 -32.54 21.60
N VAL A 432 -46.41 -32.61 22.94
CA VAL A 432 -45.23 -32.37 23.77
C VAL A 432 -44.14 -33.41 23.50
N GLU A 433 -44.48 -34.69 23.35
CA GLU A 433 -43.52 -35.76 23.06
C GLU A 433 -42.92 -35.65 21.65
N GLU A 434 -43.75 -35.26 20.66
CA GLU A 434 -43.29 -35.02 19.30
C GLU A 434 -42.29 -33.84 19.28
N LEU A 435 -42.56 -32.74 19.95
CA LEU A 435 -41.66 -31.60 20.06
C LEU A 435 -40.38 -31.93 20.83
N LYS A 436 -40.45 -32.74 21.89
CA LYS A 436 -39.26 -33.22 22.61
C LYS A 436 -38.37 -34.10 21.71
N THR A 437 -38.99 -34.92 20.89
CA THR A 437 -38.26 -35.78 19.92
C THR A 437 -37.57 -34.94 18.86
N LEU A 438 -38.28 -33.95 18.29
CA LEU A 438 -37.71 -32.99 17.35
C LEU A 438 -36.56 -32.19 17.97
N HIS A 439 -36.78 -31.67 19.18
CA HIS A 439 -35.74 -30.93 19.93
C HIS A 439 -34.45 -31.76 20.11
N LYS A 440 -34.60 -33.03 20.55
CA LYS A 440 -33.46 -33.94 20.70
C LYS A 440 -32.73 -34.18 19.38
N SER A 441 -33.46 -34.32 18.29
CA SER A 441 -32.89 -34.58 16.96
C SER A 441 -32.16 -33.34 16.40
N LEU A 442 -32.71 -32.13 16.62
CA LEU A 442 -32.08 -30.87 16.25
C LEU A 442 -30.78 -30.65 17.03
N LYS A 443 -30.79 -30.90 18.35
CA LYS A 443 -29.58 -30.80 19.19
C LYS A 443 -28.50 -31.81 18.76
N ALA A 444 -28.87 -33.04 18.48
CA ALA A 444 -27.92 -34.05 18.00
C ALA A 444 -27.28 -33.67 16.67
N TRP A 445 -28.06 -33.09 15.75
CA TRP A 445 -27.52 -32.57 14.50
C TRP A 445 -26.57 -31.38 14.72
N ASP A 446 -26.93 -30.43 15.57
CA ASP A 446 -26.08 -29.27 15.91
C ASP A 446 -24.75 -29.69 16.57
N GLU A 447 -24.79 -30.71 17.45
CA GLU A 447 -23.60 -31.27 18.10
C GLU A 447 -22.68 -32.01 17.12
N ASP A 448 -23.21 -32.62 16.05
CA ASP A 448 -22.40 -33.21 14.99
C ASP A 448 -21.70 -32.11 14.16
N MET A 449 -22.35 -30.98 13.96
CA MET A 449 -21.88 -29.90 13.11
C MET A 449 -20.87 -29.00 13.78
N ILE A 450 -21.07 -28.63 15.08
CA ILE A 450 -20.28 -27.57 15.72
C ILE A 450 -20.00 -27.85 17.19
N GLN A 451 -18.79 -27.53 17.64
CA GLN A 451 -18.41 -27.63 19.06
C GLN A 451 -18.74 -26.34 19.81
N ARG A 452 -19.83 -26.37 20.61
CA ARG A 452 -20.28 -25.18 21.35
C ARG A 452 -19.68 -25.01 22.74
N ARG A 453 -18.95 -26.04 23.25
CA ARG A 453 -18.29 -25.97 24.55
C ARG A 453 -16.98 -25.21 24.49
N SER A 454 -16.33 -25.21 23.33
CA SER A 454 -15.11 -24.47 23.08
C SER A 454 -15.34 -22.95 23.14
N LYS A 455 -14.60 -22.22 23.95
CA LYS A 455 -14.72 -20.77 24.17
C LYS A 455 -13.43 -20.01 23.99
N ALA A 456 -12.28 -20.68 24.05
CA ALA A 456 -10.96 -20.10 24.00
C ALA A 456 -9.98 -21.00 23.26
N TYR A 457 -8.79 -20.47 22.99
CA TYR A 457 -7.72 -21.16 22.26
C TYR A 457 -7.37 -22.53 22.83
N ASP A 458 -7.20 -22.64 24.16
CA ASP A 458 -6.81 -23.90 24.80
C ASP A 458 -7.93 -24.97 24.82
N ASP A 459 -9.15 -24.60 24.51
CA ASP A 459 -10.29 -25.52 24.52
C ASP A 459 -10.26 -26.51 23.35
N VAL A 460 -9.46 -26.27 22.32
CA VAL A 460 -9.29 -27.19 21.20
C VAL A 460 -8.61 -28.51 21.62
N GLU A 461 -7.84 -28.48 22.72
CA GLU A 461 -7.23 -29.66 23.32
C GLU A 461 -8.19 -30.41 24.26
N ASN A 462 -9.23 -29.72 24.76
CA ASN A 462 -10.19 -30.26 25.71
C ASN A 462 -11.45 -30.82 25.08
N PHE A 463 -11.80 -30.35 23.90
CA PHE A 463 -13.05 -30.71 23.22
C PHE A 463 -12.78 -31.12 21.76
N GLU A 464 -13.36 -32.24 21.38
CA GLU A 464 -13.28 -32.76 20.01
C GLU A 464 -13.81 -31.76 18.99
N ASN A 465 -13.05 -31.53 17.90
CA ASN A 465 -13.52 -30.78 16.74
C ASN A 465 -14.74 -31.43 16.10
N LYS A 466 -15.60 -30.61 15.50
CA LYS A 466 -16.80 -31.04 14.82
C LYS A 466 -16.72 -30.72 13.32
N PHE A 467 -17.71 -31.19 12.58
CA PHE A 467 -17.67 -31.22 11.12
C PHE A 467 -17.29 -29.89 10.46
N THR A 468 -17.82 -28.74 10.92
CA THR A 468 -17.50 -27.44 10.33
C THR A 468 -16.04 -27.04 10.51
N ALA A 469 -15.39 -27.49 11.58
CA ALA A 469 -13.98 -27.22 11.83
C ALA A 469 -13.07 -27.90 10.79
N GLU A 470 -13.43 -29.10 10.31
CA GLU A 470 -12.68 -29.82 9.28
C GLU A 470 -12.60 -29.02 7.97
N TYR A 471 -13.69 -28.37 7.57
CA TYR A 471 -13.70 -27.49 6.41
C TYR A 471 -12.87 -26.22 6.63
N LEU A 472 -12.95 -25.63 7.80
CA LEU A 472 -12.14 -24.46 8.13
C LEU A 472 -10.64 -24.79 8.13
N PHE A 473 -10.24 -25.95 8.65
CA PHE A 473 -8.85 -26.39 8.61
C PHE A 473 -8.38 -26.63 7.18
N LEU A 474 -9.23 -27.22 6.33
CA LEU A 474 -8.92 -27.41 4.92
C LEU A 474 -8.68 -26.07 4.21
N ILE A 475 -9.52 -25.05 4.48
CA ILE A 475 -9.34 -23.69 3.97
C ILE A 475 -8.00 -23.10 4.46
N ASN A 476 -7.78 -23.09 5.76
CA ASN A 476 -6.59 -22.45 6.33
C ASN A 476 -5.29 -23.13 5.89
N HIS A 477 -5.30 -24.46 5.73
CA HIS A 477 -4.17 -25.20 5.21
C HIS A 477 -3.76 -24.74 3.81
N ASN A 478 -4.73 -24.55 2.93
CA ASN A 478 -4.48 -24.19 1.54
C ASN A 478 -4.28 -22.67 1.32
N ASP A 479 -4.89 -21.80 2.15
CA ASP A 479 -4.76 -20.34 2.05
C ASP A 479 -3.40 -19.81 2.54
N ASN A 480 -2.67 -20.58 3.34
CA ASN A 480 -1.38 -20.18 3.90
C ASN A 480 -0.16 -20.71 3.10
N SER A 481 -0.37 -21.30 1.95
CA SER A 481 0.66 -21.92 1.12
C SER A 481 0.77 -21.25 -0.26
N ILE A 482 1.70 -21.74 -1.07
CA ILE A 482 1.72 -21.44 -2.49
C ILE A 482 0.34 -21.84 -3.08
N PRO A 483 -0.27 -21.05 -3.97
CA PRO A 483 -1.61 -21.30 -4.52
C PRO A 483 -1.62 -22.52 -5.45
N MET A 484 -1.42 -23.69 -4.87
CA MET A 484 -1.35 -24.99 -5.54
C MET A 484 -2.00 -26.03 -4.63
N ILE A 485 -3.06 -26.66 -5.13
CA ILE A 485 -3.80 -27.68 -4.37
C ILE A 485 -3.13 -29.04 -4.54
N ASN A 486 -2.69 -29.61 -3.44
CA ASN A 486 -2.10 -30.94 -3.42
C ASN A 486 -3.17 -32.05 -3.46
N GLN A 487 -2.76 -33.26 -3.79
CA GLN A 487 -3.68 -34.39 -3.89
C GLN A 487 -4.37 -34.76 -2.56
N PRO A 488 -3.68 -34.75 -1.39
CA PRO A 488 -4.36 -34.97 -0.11
C PRO A 488 -5.51 -34.00 0.18
N SER A 489 -5.35 -32.69 -0.15
CA SER A 489 -6.42 -31.71 0.02
C SER A 489 -7.63 -32.02 -0.89
N LYS A 490 -7.39 -32.47 -2.12
CA LYS A 490 -8.46 -32.90 -3.05
C LYS A 490 -9.22 -34.13 -2.52
N ASP A 491 -8.48 -35.11 -2.02
CA ASP A 491 -9.05 -36.32 -1.45
C ASP A 491 -9.86 -36.03 -0.19
N GLN A 492 -9.33 -35.19 0.69
CA GLN A 492 -10.02 -34.72 1.90
C GLN A 492 -11.32 -33.99 1.56
N LYS A 493 -11.26 -33.03 0.62
CA LYS A 493 -12.45 -32.33 0.14
C LYS A 493 -13.52 -33.26 -0.33
N LYS A 494 -13.18 -34.29 -1.14
CA LYS A 494 -14.12 -35.27 -1.66
C LYS A 494 -14.84 -36.01 -0.53
N ILE A 495 -14.11 -36.47 0.49
CA ILE A 495 -14.67 -37.15 1.65
C ILE A 495 -15.62 -36.22 2.42
N LEU A 496 -15.18 -35.01 2.67
CA LEU A 496 -15.97 -33.99 3.39
C LEU A 496 -17.22 -33.60 2.60
N ASP A 497 -17.16 -33.47 1.28
CA ASP A 497 -18.32 -33.14 0.44
C ASP A 497 -19.39 -34.25 0.47
N GLU A 498 -18.97 -35.51 0.46
CA GLU A 498 -19.90 -36.68 0.60
C GLU A 498 -20.58 -36.67 1.97
N GLN A 499 -19.84 -36.42 3.04
CA GLN A 499 -20.38 -36.32 4.40
C GLN A 499 -21.32 -35.13 4.55
N TRP A 500 -20.93 -33.96 4.00
CA TRP A 500 -21.77 -32.77 4.01
C TRP A 500 -23.11 -32.99 3.35
N LYS A 501 -23.14 -33.66 2.23
CA LYS A 501 -24.40 -34.01 1.53
C LYS A 501 -25.37 -34.77 2.43
N LEU A 502 -24.87 -35.73 3.21
CA LEU A 502 -25.71 -36.51 4.15
C LEU A 502 -26.20 -35.62 5.32
N LEU A 503 -25.31 -34.86 5.92
CA LEU A 503 -25.63 -33.96 7.04
C LEU A 503 -26.61 -32.87 6.61
N LYS A 504 -26.43 -32.30 5.41
CA LYS A 504 -27.31 -31.28 4.83
C LYS A 504 -28.74 -31.82 4.68
N ASN A 505 -28.90 -32.97 4.03
CA ASN A 505 -30.22 -33.58 3.85
C ASN A 505 -30.92 -33.83 5.20
N ARG A 506 -30.20 -34.38 6.18
CA ARG A 506 -30.74 -34.60 7.54
C ARG A 506 -31.15 -33.27 8.20
N GLY A 507 -30.37 -32.22 8.05
CA GLY A 507 -30.67 -30.88 8.56
C GLY A 507 -31.90 -30.25 7.89
N GLU A 508 -32.01 -30.37 6.56
CA GLU A 508 -33.17 -29.89 5.79
C GLU A 508 -34.47 -30.60 6.23
N ASP A 509 -34.43 -31.95 6.39
CA ASP A 509 -35.57 -32.70 6.91
C ASP A 509 -36.01 -32.24 8.30
N LEU A 510 -35.05 -32.00 9.20
CA LEU A 510 -35.32 -31.45 10.55
C LEU A 510 -35.88 -30.02 10.53
N LEU A 511 -35.50 -29.21 9.55
CA LEU A 511 -36.02 -27.86 9.40
C LEU A 511 -37.42 -27.81 8.82
N ASN A 512 -37.84 -28.82 8.03
CA ASN A 512 -39.15 -28.93 7.40
C ASN A 512 -40.21 -29.58 8.31
N ASN A 513 -39.80 -30.37 9.31
CA ASN A 513 -40.65 -30.93 10.36
C ASN A 513 -40.91 -29.91 11.48
#